data_c3f70d566b2d1ccb664e8c040a262f43
#
_entry.id   c3f70d566b2d1ccb664e8c040a262f43
#
_cell.length_a   1.000
_cell.length_b   1.000
_cell.length_c   1.000
_cell.angle_alpha   90.00
_cell.angle_beta   90.00
_cell.angle_gamma   90.00
#
_symmetry.space_group_name_H-M   'P 1'
#
loop_
_entity.id
_entity.type
_entity.pdbx_description
1 polymer ?
#
loop_
_entity_poly.entity_id
_entity_poly.type
_entity_poly.pdbx_seq_one_letter_code
_entity_poly.pdbx_strand_id
1 'polypeptide(L)'
;MLKIKKVHFGTTSREFTRTCKQLCEICNILAVYYLKKEDINSALDLLKKSEELCENNELGQAMTFNNMACYYRRIGKMRTALNFLQRALTIESRLQRPEIQADTHLNICAVLSQLNKHELALNHAMSAVILLQEMMLAKRLDPTAFQDDEEDLPAETSKDRTAVLAIAYHNMGVEQEFLRSYPAAILSYKKAVNFAEKNLGPEDGITQNLRNVFENAKVEVSNLF
;
A
#
# COMPACT_ATOMS: atom_id res chain seq x y z
N MET A 1 -13.64 -4.47 28.18
CA MET A 1 -13.19 -5.81 27.78
C MET A 1 -11.71 -6.03 28.02
N LEU A 2 -10.78 -5.23 27.50
CA LEU A 2 -9.34 -5.41 27.64
C LEU A 2 -8.85 -5.42 29.11
N LYS A 3 -9.33 -4.46 29.92
CA LYS A 3 -9.02 -4.40 31.37
C LYS A 3 -9.45 -5.67 32.11
N ILE A 4 -10.61 -6.21 31.79
CA ILE A 4 -11.13 -7.46 32.40
C ILE A 4 -10.25 -8.64 32.02
N LYS A 5 -9.88 -8.78 30.73
CA LYS A 5 -9.02 -9.85 30.27
C LYS A 5 -7.61 -9.77 30.88
N LYS A 6 -7.06 -8.53 31.03
CA LYS A 6 -5.79 -8.32 31.71
C LYS A 6 -5.80 -8.80 33.17
N VAL A 7 -6.88 -8.55 33.87
CA VAL A 7 -7.03 -8.93 35.30
C VAL A 7 -7.24 -10.44 35.45
N HIS A 8 -8.04 -11.07 34.58
CA HIS A 8 -8.39 -12.48 34.71
C HIS A 8 -7.37 -13.45 34.09
N PHE A 9 -6.72 -13.06 32.99
CA PHE A 9 -5.88 -13.98 32.20
C PHE A 9 -4.39 -13.57 32.17
N GLY A 10 -4.04 -12.38 32.68
CA GLY A 10 -2.70 -11.82 32.58
C GLY A 10 -2.40 -11.26 31.19
N THR A 11 -1.31 -10.49 31.09
CA THR A 11 -0.90 -9.81 29.84
C THR A 11 -0.28 -10.75 28.80
N THR A 12 0.15 -11.94 29.22
CA THR A 12 0.82 -12.95 28.38
C THR A 12 -0.13 -14.04 27.90
N SER A 13 -1.41 -14.01 28.31
CA SER A 13 -2.37 -15.03 27.89
C SER A 13 -2.68 -14.93 26.39
N ARG A 14 -2.85 -16.10 25.74
CA ARG A 14 -3.21 -16.20 24.33
C ARG A 14 -4.48 -15.40 23.99
N GLU A 15 -5.45 -15.41 24.90
CA GLU A 15 -6.70 -14.68 24.70
C GLU A 15 -6.55 -13.17 24.81
N PHE A 16 -5.66 -12.69 25.72
CA PHE A 16 -5.34 -11.26 25.79
C PHE A 16 -4.64 -10.80 24.53
N THR A 17 -3.62 -11.53 24.07
CA THR A 17 -2.89 -11.23 22.82
C THR A 17 -3.81 -11.23 21.60
N ARG A 18 -4.69 -12.23 21.47
CA ARG A 18 -5.68 -12.28 20.40
C ARG A 18 -6.61 -11.06 20.40
N THR A 19 -7.06 -10.64 21.59
CA THR A 19 -7.91 -9.45 21.70
C THR A 19 -7.18 -8.18 21.36
N CYS A 20 -5.91 -8.03 21.77
CA CYS A 20 -5.07 -6.89 21.38
C CYS A 20 -4.89 -6.83 19.86
N LYS A 21 -4.63 -7.98 19.20
CA LYS A 21 -4.54 -8.07 17.75
C LYS A 21 -5.83 -7.57 17.07
N GLN A 22 -6.98 -8.11 17.44
CA GLN A 22 -8.28 -7.72 16.88
C GLN A 22 -8.59 -6.22 17.10
N LEU A 23 -8.29 -5.68 18.28
CA LEU A 23 -8.49 -4.25 18.55
C LEU A 23 -7.52 -3.37 17.76
N CYS A 24 -6.27 -3.81 17.58
CA CYS A 24 -5.31 -3.14 16.70
C CYS A 24 -5.84 -3.04 15.26
N GLU A 25 -6.34 -4.13 14.71
CA GLU A 25 -6.93 -4.19 13.37
C GLU A 25 -8.12 -3.22 13.25
N ILE A 26 -9.05 -3.27 14.20
CA ILE A 26 -10.22 -2.36 14.22
C ILE A 26 -9.76 -0.90 14.30
N CYS A 27 -8.79 -0.58 15.15
CA CYS A 27 -8.25 0.79 15.26
C CYS A 27 -7.65 1.25 13.94
N ASN A 28 -6.90 0.38 13.23
CA ASN A 28 -6.33 0.68 11.93
C ASN A 28 -7.41 0.92 10.86
N ILE A 29 -8.43 0.07 10.78
CA ILE A 29 -9.55 0.25 9.83
C ILE A 29 -10.29 1.57 10.08
N LEU A 30 -10.64 1.85 11.33
CA LEU A 30 -11.31 3.09 11.70
C LEU A 30 -10.44 4.31 11.45
N ALA A 31 -9.13 4.24 11.71
CA ALA A 31 -8.21 5.34 11.43
C ALA A 31 -8.19 5.69 9.93
N VAL A 32 -8.12 4.69 9.04
CA VAL A 32 -8.20 4.89 7.59
C VAL A 32 -9.55 5.50 7.18
N TYR A 33 -10.65 5.03 7.79
CA TYR A 33 -11.96 5.60 7.56
C TYR A 33 -12.01 7.10 7.95
N TYR A 34 -11.53 7.47 9.14
CA TYR A 34 -11.49 8.85 9.60
C TYR A 34 -10.54 9.71 8.75
N LEU A 35 -9.41 9.17 8.29
CA LEU A 35 -8.55 9.86 7.32
C LEU A 35 -9.29 10.17 6.03
N LYS A 36 -10.11 9.25 5.51
CA LYS A 36 -10.94 9.50 4.31
C LYS A 36 -12.02 10.56 4.56
N LYS A 37 -12.51 10.68 5.80
CA LYS A 37 -13.49 11.70 6.24
C LYS A 37 -12.84 13.02 6.67
N GLU A 38 -11.52 13.16 6.57
CA GLU A 38 -10.75 14.34 6.96
C GLU A 38 -10.78 14.64 8.48
N ASP A 39 -11.26 13.71 9.29
CA ASP A 39 -11.15 13.79 10.75
C ASP A 39 -9.77 13.30 11.20
N ILE A 40 -8.82 14.23 11.10
CA ILE A 40 -7.39 13.97 11.35
C ILE A 40 -7.13 13.66 12.83
N ASN A 41 -7.89 14.26 13.74
CA ASN A 41 -7.70 14.07 15.19
C ASN A 41 -8.13 12.67 15.63
N SER A 42 -9.34 12.26 15.25
CA SER A 42 -9.83 10.89 15.54
C SER A 42 -8.95 9.82 14.93
N ALA A 43 -8.43 10.06 13.72
CA ALA A 43 -7.50 9.15 13.08
C ALA A 43 -6.20 8.99 13.89
N LEU A 44 -5.60 10.09 14.36
CA LEU A 44 -4.36 10.05 15.16
C LEU A 44 -4.55 9.30 16.48
N ASP A 45 -5.66 9.56 17.16
CA ASP A 45 -5.95 8.91 18.45
C ASP A 45 -6.10 7.38 18.29
N LEU A 46 -6.74 6.94 17.21
CA LEU A 46 -6.86 5.53 16.88
C LEU A 46 -5.52 4.91 16.51
N LEU A 47 -4.69 5.60 15.73
CA LEU A 47 -3.36 5.11 15.36
C LEU A 47 -2.43 4.97 16.57
N LYS A 48 -2.46 5.92 17.53
CA LYS A 48 -1.72 5.79 18.78
C LYS A 48 -2.19 4.59 19.60
N LYS A 49 -3.50 4.38 19.69
CA LYS A 49 -4.04 3.19 20.36
C LYS A 49 -3.64 1.90 19.66
N SER A 50 -3.60 1.91 18.34
CA SER A 50 -3.13 0.76 17.57
C SER A 50 -1.67 0.46 17.85
N GLU A 51 -0.80 1.48 17.89
CA GLU A 51 0.62 1.34 18.22
C GLU A 51 0.84 0.71 19.60
N GLU A 52 0.07 1.12 20.61
CA GLU A 52 0.10 0.52 21.96
C GLU A 52 -0.37 -0.96 21.96
N LEU A 53 -1.37 -1.29 21.15
CA LEU A 53 -1.96 -2.63 21.10
C LEU A 53 -1.13 -3.65 20.32
N CYS A 54 -0.28 -3.19 19.42
CA CYS A 54 0.54 -4.06 18.57
C CYS A 54 1.98 -4.28 19.06
N GLU A 55 2.31 -3.95 20.33
CA GLU A 55 3.65 -4.07 20.90
C GLU A 55 4.30 -5.45 20.66
N ASN A 56 3.50 -6.53 20.74
CA ASN A 56 3.94 -7.90 20.50
C ASN A 56 3.38 -8.51 19.20
N ASN A 57 3.00 -7.68 18.22
CA ASN A 57 2.44 -8.10 16.95
C ASN A 57 3.13 -7.35 15.80
N GLU A 58 4.17 -7.93 15.23
CA GLU A 58 4.97 -7.31 14.16
C GLU A 58 4.14 -6.93 12.93
N LEU A 59 3.21 -7.79 12.51
CA LEU A 59 2.31 -7.49 11.39
C LEU A 59 1.42 -6.28 11.71
N GLY A 60 0.83 -6.25 12.90
CA GLY A 60 0.05 -5.10 13.37
C GLY A 60 0.88 -3.81 13.45
N GLN A 61 2.16 -3.90 13.85
CA GLN A 61 3.07 -2.76 13.84
C GLN A 61 3.31 -2.23 12.43
N ALA A 62 3.61 -3.11 11.46
CA ALA A 62 3.82 -2.71 10.07
C ALA A 62 2.58 -2.01 9.50
N MET A 63 1.39 -2.59 9.68
CA MET A 63 0.12 -1.97 9.26
C MET A 63 -0.11 -0.61 9.92
N THR A 64 0.15 -0.50 11.23
CA THR A 64 0.00 0.76 11.97
C THR A 64 0.97 1.81 11.46
N PHE A 65 2.22 1.45 11.18
CA PHE A 65 3.22 2.39 10.62
C PHE A 65 2.86 2.85 9.22
N ASN A 66 2.32 1.99 8.36
CA ASN A 66 1.79 2.39 7.06
C ASN A 66 0.66 3.41 7.20
N ASN A 67 -0.28 3.18 8.12
CA ASN A 67 -1.39 4.11 8.37
C ASN A 67 -0.92 5.42 9.02
N MET A 68 0.07 5.37 9.92
CA MET A 68 0.75 6.57 10.46
C MET A 68 1.39 7.39 9.33
N ALA A 69 2.02 6.74 8.38
CA ALA A 69 2.59 7.42 7.23
C ALA A 69 1.52 8.10 6.37
N CYS A 70 0.39 7.45 6.14
CA CYS A 70 -0.76 8.07 5.45
C CYS A 70 -1.25 9.31 6.19
N TYR A 71 -1.35 9.24 7.52
CA TYR A 71 -1.68 10.38 8.37
C TYR A 71 -0.67 11.52 8.21
N TYR A 72 0.64 11.24 8.38
CA TYR A 72 1.68 12.27 8.29
C TYR A 72 1.80 12.87 6.89
N ARG A 73 1.60 12.08 5.83
CA ARG A 73 1.50 12.58 4.45
C ARG A 73 0.35 13.58 4.30
N ARG A 74 -0.81 13.27 4.85
CA ARG A 74 -1.99 14.14 4.75
C ARG A 74 -1.81 15.49 5.45
N ILE A 75 -1.08 15.54 6.55
CA ILE A 75 -0.74 16.79 7.25
C ILE A 75 0.56 17.45 6.76
N GLY A 76 1.08 17.02 5.60
CA GLY A 76 2.26 17.63 4.96
C GLY A 76 3.62 17.27 5.58
N LYS A 77 3.69 16.37 6.54
CA LYS A 77 4.95 15.95 7.19
C LYS A 77 5.61 14.78 6.44
N MET A 78 6.04 15.03 5.20
CA MET A 78 6.56 14.00 4.29
C MET A 78 7.74 13.22 4.83
N ARG A 79 8.71 13.89 5.49
CA ARG A 79 9.89 13.19 6.08
C ARG A 79 9.50 12.23 7.19
N THR A 80 8.52 12.61 8.02
CA THR A 80 7.98 11.74 9.07
C THR A 80 7.24 10.56 8.47
N ALA A 81 6.43 10.79 7.44
CA ALA A 81 5.75 9.73 6.71
C ALA A 81 6.75 8.72 6.14
N LEU A 82 7.82 9.19 5.49
CA LEU A 82 8.87 8.33 4.95
C LEU A 82 9.54 7.46 6.03
N ASN A 83 9.82 8.03 7.21
CA ASN A 83 10.39 7.28 8.32
C ASN A 83 9.48 6.13 8.77
N PHE A 84 8.19 6.39 8.93
CA PHE A 84 7.23 5.33 9.28
C PHE A 84 7.14 4.23 8.22
N LEU A 85 7.14 4.58 6.93
CA LEU A 85 7.14 3.61 5.84
C LEU A 85 8.42 2.75 5.83
N GLN A 86 9.58 3.34 6.09
CA GLN A 86 10.83 2.59 6.18
C GLN A 86 10.82 1.59 7.35
N ARG A 87 10.25 1.97 8.49
CA ARG A 87 10.05 1.07 9.63
C ARG A 87 9.09 -0.07 9.28
N ALA A 88 7.98 0.23 8.61
CA ALA A 88 7.03 -0.78 8.13
C ALA A 88 7.73 -1.76 7.19
N LEU A 89 8.40 -1.27 6.15
CA LEU A 89 9.09 -2.10 5.16
C LEU A 89 10.16 -3.00 5.80
N THR A 90 10.88 -2.53 6.83
CA THR A 90 11.85 -3.34 7.55
C THR A 90 11.20 -4.54 8.24
N ILE A 91 10.04 -4.35 8.86
CA ILE A 91 9.28 -5.43 9.49
C ILE A 91 8.75 -6.40 8.43
N GLU A 92 8.12 -5.88 7.39
CA GLU A 92 7.50 -6.65 6.30
C GLU A 92 8.52 -7.53 5.56
N SER A 93 9.74 -6.99 5.33
CA SER A 93 10.84 -7.75 4.71
C SER A 93 11.28 -8.92 5.59
N ARG A 94 11.28 -8.75 6.91
CA ARG A 94 11.62 -9.82 7.86
C ARG A 94 10.52 -10.88 7.93
N LEU A 95 9.26 -10.46 7.84
CA LEU A 95 8.10 -11.35 7.83
C LEU A 95 7.90 -12.07 6.49
N GLN A 96 8.65 -11.70 5.44
CA GLN A 96 8.52 -12.25 4.09
C GLN A 96 7.08 -12.14 3.54
N ARG A 97 6.47 -10.94 3.69
CA ARG A 97 5.10 -10.64 3.23
C ARG A 97 5.13 -9.75 1.98
N PRO A 98 5.32 -10.32 0.78
CA PRO A 98 5.48 -9.55 -0.45
C PRO A 98 4.25 -8.71 -0.81
N GLU A 99 3.05 -9.18 -0.45
CA GLU A 99 1.79 -8.48 -0.69
C GLU A 99 1.72 -7.13 0.02
N ILE A 100 2.16 -7.07 1.28
CA ILE A 100 2.16 -5.84 2.08
C ILE A 100 3.35 -4.96 1.69
N GLN A 101 4.49 -5.57 1.38
CA GLN A 101 5.67 -4.85 0.90
C GLN A 101 5.39 -4.05 -0.38
N ALA A 102 4.62 -4.63 -1.31
CA ALA A 102 4.25 -3.94 -2.55
C ALA A 102 3.47 -2.64 -2.27
N ASP A 103 2.50 -2.70 -1.35
CA ASP A 103 1.71 -1.52 -0.96
C ASP A 103 2.59 -0.47 -0.26
N THR A 104 3.50 -0.89 0.62
CA THR A 104 4.44 -0.01 1.29
C THR A 104 5.41 0.64 0.31
N HIS A 105 5.90 -0.10 -0.69
CA HIS A 105 6.71 0.47 -1.78
C HIS A 105 5.95 1.54 -2.56
N LEU A 106 4.67 1.35 -2.89
CA LEU A 106 3.85 2.35 -3.57
C LEU A 106 3.62 3.59 -2.69
N ASN A 107 3.42 3.41 -1.39
CA ASN A 107 3.31 4.52 -0.45
C ASN A 107 4.63 5.31 -0.34
N ILE A 108 5.78 4.64 -0.33
CA ILE A 108 7.10 5.29 -0.36
C ILE A 108 7.29 6.05 -1.67
N CYS A 109 6.94 5.44 -2.80
CA CYS A 109 6.97 6.10 -4.11
C CYS A 109 6.19 7.42 -4.08
N ALA A 110 4.95 7.41 -3.61
CA ALA A 110 4.12 8.60 -3.52
C ALA A 110 4.71 9.70 -2.60
N VAL A 111 5.34 9.32 -1.49
CA VAL A 111 6.00 10.29 -0.59
C VAL A 111 7.28 10.85 -1.19
N LEU A 112 8.09 10.01 -1.84
CA LEU A 112 9.34 10.44 -2.50
C LEU A 112 9.06 11.34 -3.70
N SER A 113 8.01 11.05 -4.48
CA SER A 113 7.54 11.91 -5.57
C SER A 113 7.19 13.31 -5.05
N GLN A 114 6.43 13.41 -3.95
CA GLN A 114 6.11 14.69 -3.31
C GLN A 114 7.33 15.41 -2.70
N LEU A 115 8.42 14.70 -2.47
CA LEU A 115 9.71 15.26 -2.06
C LEU A 115 10.63 15.59 -3.26
N ASN A 116 10.13 15.50 -4.49
CA ASN A 116 10.86 15.67 -5.76
C ASN A 116 12.07 14.71 -5.90
N LYS A 117 11.99 13.53 -5.28
CA LYS A 117 13.03 12.47 -5.36
C LYS A 117 12.62 11.39 -6.36
N HIS A 118 12.42 11.80 -7.61
CA HIS A 118 11.80 10.98 -8.65
C HIS A 118 12.57 9.70 -8.99
N GLU A 119 13.90 9.71 -8.98
CA GLU A 119 14.71 8.49 -9.21
C GLU A 119 14.45 7.44 -8.11
N LEU A 120 14.44 7.86 -6.84
CA LEU A 120 14.15 6.96 -5.73
C LEU A 120 12.69 6.49 -5.75
N ALA A 121 11.76 7.38 -6.10
CA ALA A 121 10.35 7.05 -6.25
C ALA A 121 10.16 5.98 -7.34
N LEU A 122 10.82 6.14 -8.49
CA LEU A 122 10.77 5.16 -9.58
C LEU A 122 11.30 3.79 -9.14
N ASN A 123 12.40 3.74 -8.40
CA ASN A 123 12.94 2.48 -7.88
C ASN A 123 11.92 1.75 -6.99
N HIS A 124 11.21 2.49 -6.12
CA HIS A 124 10.16 1.90 -5.29
C HIS A 124 8.94 1.45 -6.11
N ALA A 125 8.51 2.21 -7.12
CA ALA A 125 7.46 1.79 -8.03
C ALA A 125 7.83 0.50 -8.78
N MET A 126 9.07 0.39 -9.25
CA MET A 126 9.61 -0.83 -9.89
C MET A 126 9.61 -2.03 -8.93
N SER A 127 10.04 -1.83 -7.67
CA SER A 127 10.00 -2.89 -6.66
C SER A 127 8.58 -3.41 -6.43
N ALA A 128 7.60 -2.51 -6.34
CA ALA A 128 6.20 -2.91 -6.20
C ALA A 128 5.71 -3.72 -7.42
N VAL A 129 6.06 -3.30 -8.63
CA VAL A 129 5.70 -4.05 -9.86
C VAL A 129 6.29 -5.45 -9.84
N ILE A 130 7.57 -5.60 -9.48
CA ILE A 130 8.24 -6.91 -9.43
C ILE A 130 7.53 -7.82 -8.42
N LEU A 131 7.34 -7.36 -7.17
CA LEU A 131 6.66 -8.14 -6.13
C LEU A 131 5.26 -8.59 -6.55
N LEU A 132 4.46 -7.68 -7.11
CA LEU A 132 3.10 -8.00 -7.56
C LEU A 132 3.08 -8.98 -8.73
N GLN A 133 4.02 -8.87 -9.68
CA GLN A 133 4.15 -9.82 -10.78
C GLN A 133 4.56 -11.20 -10.30
N GLU A 134 5.54 -11.29 -9.39
CA GLU A 134 5.99 -12.54 -8.79
C GLU A 134 4.85 -13.24 -8.05
N MET A 135 4.07 -12.50 -7.26
CA MET A 135 2.89 -13.05 -6.58
C MET A 135 1.83 -13.57 -7.55
N MET A 136 1.54 -12.81 -8.62
CA MET A 136 0.58 -13.24 -9.62
C MET A 136 1.05 -14.48 -10.39
N LEU A 137 2.35 -14.58 -10.64
CA LEU A 137 2.95 -15.75 -11.27
C LEU A 137 2.90 -16.96 -10.34
N ALA A 138 3.30 -16.81 -9.07
CA ALA A 138 3.25 -17.87 -8.08
C ALA A 138 1.83 -18.41 -7.91
N LYS A 139 0.81 -17.54 -7.82
CA LYS A 139 -0.60 -17.95 -7.75
C LYS A 139 -1.09 -18.69 -9.01
N ARG A 140 -0.52 -18.42 -10.16
CA ARG A 140 -0.84 -19.16 -11.41
C ARG A 140 -0.21 -20.54 -11.44
N LEU A 141 1.02 -20.68 -10.91
CA LEU A 141 1.76 -21.94 -10.88
C LEU A 141 1.25 -22.86 -9.78
N ASP A 142 0.91 -22.30 -8.63
CA ASP A 142 0.34 -23.01 -7.49
C ASP A 142 -0.81 -22.17 -6.89
N PRO A 143 -2.06 -22.51 -7.22
CA PRO A 143 -3.22 -21.80 -6.67
C PRO A 143 -3.36 -21.89 -5.14
N THR A 144 -2.62 -22.82 -4.49
CA THR A 144 -2.64 -23.00 -3.03
C THR A 144 -1.49 -22.27 -2.33
N ALA A 145 -0.54 -21.71 -3.08
CA ALA A 145 0.69 -21.10 -2.56
C ALA A 145 0.52 -19.99 -1.49
N PHE A 146 -0.70 -19.49 -1.28
CA PHE A 146 -1.00 -18.41 -0.32
C PHE A 146 -2.25 -18.70 0.52
N GLN A 147 -2.70 -19.96 0.60
CA GLN A 147 -3.94 -20.31 1.33
C GLN A 147 -3.73 -20.46 2.84
N ASP A 148 -2.51 -20.70 3.30
CA ASP A 148 -2.23 -20.97 4.71
C ASP A 148 -2.24 -19.71 5.61
N ASP A 149 -2.29 -18.52 5.01
CA ASP A 149 -2.20 -17.24 5.73
C ASP A 149 -3.51 -16.44 5.79
N GLU A 150 -4.64 -17.02 5.34
CA GLU A 150 -5.93 -16.32 5.23
C GLU A 150 -6.54 -15.90 6.58
N GLU A 151 -6.06 -16.44 7.72
CA GLU A 151 -6.56 -16.00 9.04
C GLU A 151 -6.10 -14.57 9.42
N ASP A 152 -5.06 -14.02 8.78
CA ASP A 152 -4.38 -12.81 9.23
C ASP A 152 -4.55 -11.57 8.33
N LEU A 153 -5.05 -11.73 7.12
CA LEU A 153 -5.29 -10.60 6.21
C LEU A 153 -6.80 -10.49 5.87
N PRO A 154 -7.35 -9.28 5.82
CA PRO A 154 -8.66 -9.09 5.20
C PRO A 154 -8.60 -9.67 3.79
N ALA A 155 -9.58 -10.48 3.42
CA ALA A 155 -9.69 -11.14 2.12
C ALA A 155 -9.65 -10.10 0.99
N GLU A 156 -8.46 -9.74 0.57
CA GLU A 156 -8.25 -8.87 -0.57
C GLU A 156 -8.53 -9.67 -1.83
N THR A 157 -9.53 -9.27 -2.56
CA THR A 157 -9.94 -10.00 -3.76
C THR A 157 -8.82 -9.96 -4.80
N SER A 158 -8.73 -10.98 -5.65
CA SER A 158 -7.78 -11.01 -6.79
C SER A 158 -7.91 -9.77 -7.68
N LYS A 159 -9.10 -9.18 -7.74
CA LYS A 159 -9.38 -7.92 -8.45
C LYS A 159 -8.64 -6.74 -7.82
N ASP A 160 -8.55 -6.68 -6.50
CA ASP A 160 -7.87 -5.59 -5.80
C ASP A 160 -6.37 -5.61 -6.10
N ARG A 161 -5.73 -6.78 -6.10
CA ARG A 161 -4.30 -6.91 -6.45
C ARG A 161 -4.02 -6.60 -7.93
N THR A 162 -4.95 -6.93 -8.80
CA THR A 162 -4.89 -6.54 -10.21
C THR A 162 -4.93 -5.02 -10.37
N ALA A 163 -5.83 -4.35 -9.66
CA ALA A 163 -5.90 -2.90 -9.65
C ALA A 163 -4.61 -2.26 -9.13
N VAL A 164 -4.05 -2.80 -8.05
CA VAL A 164 -2.78 -2.32 -7.46
C VAL A 164 -1.63 -2.42 -8.45
N LEU A 165 -1.51 -3.52 -9.22
CA LEU A 165 -0.46 -3.66 -10.23
C LEU A 165 -0.64 -2.67 -11.40
N ALA A 166 -1.86 -2.42 -11.84
CA ALA A 166 -2.13 -1.40 -12.84
C ALA A 166 -1.71 0.00 -12.36
N ILE A 167 -2.02 0.33 -11.11
CA ILE A 167 -1.61 1.59 -10.46
C ILE A 167 -0.08 1.65 -10.30
N ALA A 168 0.58 0.53 -10.00
CA ALA A 168 2.05 0.49 -9.91
C ALA A 168 2.72 0.83 -11.24
N TYR A 169 2.23 0.28 -12.36
CA TYR A 169 2.71 0.68 -13.70
C TYR A 169 2.46 2.15 -14.01
N HIS A 170 1.29 2.67 -13.61
CA HIS A 170 0.99 4.09 -13.76
C HIS A 170 1.98 4.96 -12.97
N ASN A 171 2.25 4.63 -11.71
CA ASN A 171 3.20 5.38 -10.90
C ASN A 171 4.62 5.36 -11.50
N MET A 172 5.05 4.23 -12.08
CA MET A 172 6.30 4.19 -12.86
C MET A 172 6.28 5.21 -14.00
N GLY A 173 5.18 5.28 -14.75
CA GLY A 173 5.02 6.25 -15.84
C GLY A 173 5.14 7.69 -15.36
N VAL A 174 4.49 8.03 -14.25
CA VAL A 174 4.56 9.37 -13.64
C VAL A 174 6.00 9.74 -13.30
N GLU A 175 6.73 8.87 -12.62
CA GLU A 175 8.12 9.17 -12.22
C GLU A 175 9.06 9.27 -13.43
N GLN A 176 8.86 8.42 -14.44
CA GLN A 176 9.62 8.49 -15.71
C GLN A 176 9.35 9.79 -16.47
N GLU A 177 8.14 10.31 -16.42
CA GLU A 177 7.77 11.59 -17.02
C GLU A 177 8.47 12.76 -16.30
N PHE A 178 8.47 12.80 -14.97
CA PHE A 178 9.24 13.77 -14.19
C PHE A 178 10.74 13.72 -14.49
N LEU A 179 11.27 12.52 -14.76
CA LEU A 179 12.66 12.30 -15.17
C LEU A 179 12.91 12.58 -16.67
N ARG A 180 11.91 13.09 -17.39
CA ARG A 180 11.95 13.37 -18.84
C ARG A 180 12.25 12.14 -19.71
N SER A 181 12.01 10.95 -19.17
CA SER A 181 12.14 9.69 -19.91
C SER A 181 10.82 9.35 -20.62
N TYR A 182 10.37 10.25 -21.50
CA TYR A 182 9.04 10.20 -22.13
C TYR A 182 8.72 8.88 -22.85
N PRO A 183 9.65 8.28 -23.64
CA PRO A 183 9.35 7.00 -24.28
C PRO A 183 9.07 5.87 -23.26
N ALA A 184 9.80 5.86 -22.14
CA ALA A 184 9.59 4.88 -21.07
C ALA A 184 8.26 5.15 -20.34
N ALA A 185 7.93 6.42 -20.07
CA ALA A 185 6.66 6.82 -19.44
C ALA A 185 5.46 6.35 -20.26
N ILE A 186 5.44 6.64 -21.56
CA ILE A 186 4.39 6.18 -22.49
C ILE A 186 4.24 4.66 -22.47
N LEU A 187 5.36 3.92 -22.45
CA LEU A 187 5.33 2.46 -22.37
C LEU A 187 4.73 1.97 -21.05
N SER A 188 5.07 2.61 -19.92
CA SER A 188 4.55 2.27 -18.60
C SER A 188 3.05 2.56 -18.50
N TYR A 189 2.60 3.71 -18.97
CA TYR A 189 1.16 4.04 -19.05
C TYR A 189 0.39 3.08 -19.93
N LYS A 190 0.94 2.73 -21.12
CA LYS A 190 0.34 1.72 -22.00
C LYS A 190 0.21 0.36 -21.32
N LYS A 191 1.24 -0.06 -20.56
CA LYS A 191 1.18 -1.31 -19.77
C LYS A 191 0.09 -1.25 -18.73
N ALA A 192 -0.05 -0.12 -18.00
CA ALA A 192 -1.10 0.07 -17.01
C ALA A 192 -2.50 -0.08 -17.62
N VAL A 193 -2.77 0.60 -18.74
CA VAL A 193 -4.06 0.54 -19.43
C VAL A 193 -4.34 -0.87 -19.94
N ASN A 194 -3.43 -1.47 -20.70
CA ASN A 194 -3.63 -2.81 -21.27
C ASN A 194 -3.86 -3.86 -20.19
N PHE A 195 -3.15 -3.74 -19.06
CA PHE A 195 -3.29 -4.67 -17.95
C PHE A 195 -4.65 -4.49 -17.25
N ALA A 196 -5.08 -3.24 -17.03
CA ALA A 196 -6.37 -2.93 -16.44
C ALA A 196 -7.53 -3.37 -17.35
N GLU A 197 -7.49 -3.06 -18.64
CA GLU A 197 -8.50 -3.47 -19.63
C GLU A 197 -8.71 -4.99 -19.66
N LYS A 198 -7.60 -5.73 -19.66
CA LYS A 198 -7.64 -7.19 -19.72
C LYS A 198 -8.22 -7.83 -18.47
N ASN A 199 -7.98 -7.26 -17.28
CA ASN A 199 -8.23 -7.93 -16.00
C ASN A 199 -9.38 -7.29 -15.19
N LEU A 200 -9.61 -5.99 -15.31
CA LEU A 200 -10.69 -5.27 -14.64
C LEU A 200 -11.87 -4.99 -15.60
N GLY A 201 -11.56 -4.90 -16.88
CA GLY A 201 -12.52 -4.55 -17.93
C GLY A 201 -12.45 -3.09 -18.37
N PRO A 202 -12.94 -2.78 -19.59
CA PRO A 202 -12.85 -1.44 -20.16
C PRO A 202 -13.72 -0.39 -19.45
N GLU A 203 -14.80 -0.81 -18.81
CA GLU A 203 -15.75 0.07 -18.12
C GLU A 203 -15.41 0.29 -16.65
N ASP A 204 -14.37 -0.37 -16.13
CA ASP A 204 -13.93 -0.16 -14.75
C ASP A 204 -13.37 1.27 -14.57
N GLY A 205 -13.73 1.92 -13.46
CA GLY A 205 -13.35 3.32 -13.21
C GLY A 205 -11.82 3.55 -13.17
N ILE A 206 -11.05 2.56 -12.69
CA ILE A 206 -9.59 2.61 -12.69
C ILE A 206 -9.09 2.56 -14.13
N THR A 207 -9.63 1.65 -14.95
CA THR A 207 -9.28 1.51 -16.36
C THR A 207 -9.53 2.78 -17.14
N GLN A 208 -10.70 3.39 -16.95
CA GLN A 208 -11.04 4.67 -17.62
C GLN A 208 -10.10 5.80 -17.21
N ASN A 209 -9.77 5.90 -15.91
CA ASN A 209 -8.83 6.92 -15.44
C ASN A 209 -7.43 6.73 -16.03
N LEU A 210 -6.91 5.50 -16.01
CA LEU A 210 -5.60 5.17 -16.59
C LEU A 210 -5.54 5.47 -18.10
N ARG A 211 -6.62 5.19 -18.83
CA ARG A 211 -6.74 5.51 -20.26
C ARG A 211 -6.67 7.02 -20.51
N ASN A 212 -7.40 7.79 -19.73
CA ASN A 212 -7.38 9.25 -19.84
C ASN A 212 -5.97 9.82 -19.60
N VAL A 213 -5.27 9.34 -18.58
CA VAL A 213 -3.88 9.76 -18.32
C VAL A 213 -2.95 9.38 -19.47
N PHE A 214 -3.07 8.16 -20.00
CA PHE A 214 -2.26 7.71 -21.14
C PHE A 214 -2.48 8.55 -22.39
N GLU A 215 -3.73 8.87 -22.73
CA GLU A 215 -4.04 9.71 -23.90
C GLU A 215 -3.50 11.14 -23.71
N ASN A 216 -3.65 11.73 -22.52
CA ASN A 216 -3.09 13.03 -22.21
C ASN A 216 -1.56 13.04 -22.34
N ALA A 217 -0.88 12.06 -21.78
CA ALA A 217 0.58 11.94 -21.89
C ALA A 217 1.06 11.82 -23.35
N LYS A 218 0.33 11.09 -24.20
CA LYS A 218 0.64 11.03 -25.64
C LYS A 218 0.56 12.39 -26.33
N VAL A 219 -0.47 13.16 -26.03
CA VAL A 219 -0.65 14.50 -26.59
C VAL A 219 0.47 15.43 -26.13
N GLU A 220 0.79 15.41 -24.83
CA GLU A 220 1.88 16.24 -24.28
C GLU A 220 3.22 15.91 -24.92
N VAL A 221 3.57 14.63 -25.02
CA VAL A 221 4.82 14.18 -25.67
C VAL A 221 4.85 14.57 -27.15
N SER A 222 3.72 14.46 -27.87
CA SER A 222 3.66 14.87 -29.28
C SER A 222 3.85 16.38 -29.49
N ASN A 223 3.53 17.20 -28.49
CA ASN A 223 3.71 18.65 -28.54
C ASN A 223 5.15 19.09 -28.19
N LEU A 224 5.99 18.18 -27.69
CA LEU A 224 7.39 18.45 -27.33
C LEU A 224 8.36 18.24 -28.51
N PHE A 225 7.91 17.60 -29.57
CA PHE A 225 8.67 17.26 -30.77
C PHE A 225 7.97 17.73 -32.04
#